data_f1e6b9f43d044792cf19fe192956507b
#
_entry.id   f1e6b9f43d044792cf19fe192956507b
#
_cell.length_a   1.000
_cell.length_b   1.000
_cell.length_c   1.000
_cell.angle_alpha   90.00
_cell.angle_beta   90.00
_cell.angle_gamma   90.00
#
_symmetry.space_group_name_H-M   'P 1'
#
loop_
_entity.id
_entity.type
_entity.pdbx_description
1 polymer ?
#
loop_
_entity_poly.entity_id
_entity_poly.type
_entity_poly.pdbx_seq_one_letter_code
_entity_poly.pdbx_strand_id
1 'polypeptide(L)' 'MKIDDYFALLERGLRQNPLVSHLQEPFTLLASDDYNGIVRGRAFFWDDSFLDLYEVVSTELGYPVRIHYAYTYLQR' A
#
# COMPACT_ATOMS: atom_id res chain seq x y z
N MET A 1 15.64 1.23 7.40
CA MET A 1 14.89 1.00 6.14
C MET A 1 14.46 2.33 5.58
N LYS A 2 14.72 2.59 4.31
CA LYS A 2 14.19 3.78 3.65
C LYS A 2 12.78 3.53 3.16
N ILE A 3 12.02 4.60 2.96
CA ILE A 3 10.62 4.50 2.56
C ILE A 3 10.45 3.80 1.19
N ASP A 4 11.38 4.01 0.28
CA ASP A 4 11.35 3.37 -1.05
C ASP A 4 11.47 1.84 -0.93
N ASP A 5 12.23 1.34 0.05
CA ASP A 5 12.33 -0.11 0.30
C ASP A 5 10.99 -0.68 0.78
N TYR A 6 10.30 0.06 1.66
CA TYR A 6 8.97 -0.32 2.11
C TYR A 6 7.97 -0.33 0.95
N PHE A 7 8.00 0.70 0.11
CA PHE A 7 7.12 0.79 -1.05
C PHE A 7 7.32 -0.37 -2.02
N ALA A 8 8.57 -0.74 -2.28
CA ALA A 8 8.89 -1.86 -3.16
C ALA A 8 8.36 -3.18 -2.59
N LEU A 9 8.52 -3.40 -1.28
CA LEU A 9 8.01 -4.60 -0.61
C LEU A 9 6.49 -4.67 -0.64
N LEU A 10 5.83 -3.55 -0.37
CA LEU A 10 4.37 -3.47 -0.37
C LEU A 10 3.79 -3.74 -1.76
N GLU A 11 4.32 -3.06 -2.77
CA GLU A 11 3.85 -3.22 -4.14
C GLU A 11 4.07 -4.65 -4.63
N ARG A 12 5.25 -5.22 -4.38
CA ARG A 12 5.54 -6.60 -4.73
C ARG A 12 4.59 -7.56 -4.04
N GLY A 13 4.35 -7.37 -2.75
CA GLY A 13 3.43 -8.22 -1.98
C GLY A 13 2.01 -8.19 -2.54
N LEU A 14 1.52 -7.01 -2.91
CA LEU A 14 0.19 -6.86 -3.50
C LEU A 14 0.12 -7.50 -4.90
N ARG A 15 1.12 -7.25 -5.75
CA ARG A 15 1.12 -7.79 -7.12
C ARG A 15 1.33 -9.29 -7.17
N GLN A 16 2.02 -9.87 -6.20
CA GLN A 16 2.28 -11.32 -6.13
C GLN A 16 1.19 -12.07 -5.34
N ASN A 17 0.27 -11.36 -4.70
CA ASN A 17 -0.81 -12.01 -3.96
C ASN A 17 -1.76 -12.68 -4.96
N PRO A 18 -1.97 -14.02 -4.85
CA PRO A 18 -2.80 -14.75 -5.81
C PRO A 18 -4.27 -14.34 -5.78
N LEU A 19 -4.74 -13.70 -4.71
CA LEU A 19 -6.12 -13.21 -4.59
C LEU A 19 -6.34 -11.87 -5.28
N VAL A 20 -5.27 -11.11 -5.54
CA VAL A 20 -5.35 -9.79 -6.19
C VAL A 20 -5.31 -9.98 -7.69
N SER A 21 -6.35 -9.48 -8.39
CA SER A 21 -6.38 -9.51 -9.85
C SER A 21 -5.53 -8.38 -10.43
N HIS A 22 -5.69 -7.18 -9.92
CA HIS A 22 -4.91 -6.01 -10.36
C HIS A 22 -5.02 -4.87 -9.36
N LEU A 23 -4.12 -3.90 -9.48
CA LEU A 23 -4.17 -2.64 -8.74
C LEU A 23 -4.75 -1.56 -9.65
N GLN A 24 -5.63 -0.72 -9.11
CA GLN A 24 -6.16 0.42 -9.86
C GLN A 24 -5.05 1.45 -10.06
N GLU A 25 -4.85 1.87 -11.30
CA GLU A 25 -3.91 2.95 -11.60
C GLU A 25 -4.61 4.32 -11.56
N PRO A 26 -3.97 5.37 -11.05
CA PRO A 26 -2.64 5.33 -10.43
C PRO A 26 -2.69 4.80 -9.00
N PHE A 27 -1.72 3.96 -8.64
CA PHE A 27 -1.51 3.52 -7.26
C PHE A 27 -0.44 4.41 -6.65
N THR A 28 -0.79 5.20 -5.65
CA THR A 28 0.08 6.26 -5.15
C THR A 28 1.03 5.75 -4.08
N LEU A 29 2.32 5.88 -4.34
CA LEU A 29 3.40 5.61 -3.41
C LEU A 29 4.26 6.87 -3.38
N LEU A 30 3.98 7.79 -2.46
CA LEU A 30 4.58 9.12 -2.44
C LEU A 30 5.48 9.29 -1.21
N ALA A 31 6.78 9.39 -1.45
CA ALA A 31 7.74 9.71 -0.40
C ALA A 31 7.71 11.21 -0.10
N SER A 32 7.59 11.57 1.18
CA SER A 32 7.76 12.96 1.61
C SER A 32 9.23 13.26 1.97
N ASP A 33 9.96 12.23 2.41
CA ASP A 33 11.42 12.26 2.61
C ASP A 33 11.97 10.83 2.55
N ASP A 34 13.22 10.62 2.97
CA ASP A 34 13.87 9.29 2.88
C ASP A 34 13.19 8.20 3.71
N TYR A 35 12.44 8.58 4.74
CA TYR A 35 11.89 7.64 5.72
C TYR A 35 10.39 7.70 5.87
N ASN A 36 9.73 8.70 5.31
CA ASN A 36 8.31 8.93 5.48
C ASN A 36 7.60 9.00 4.15
N GLY A 37 6.36 8.56 4.12
CA GLY A 37 5.57 8.60 2.90
C GLY A 37 4.12 8.21 3.09
N ILE A 38 3.39 8.25 1.98
CA ILE A 38 1.96 7.96 1.92
C ILE A 38 1.74 6.88 0.89
N VAL A 39 0.88 5.92 1.24
CA VAL A 39 0.36 4.91 0.33
C VAL A 39 -1.14 5.15 0.17
N ARG A 40 -1.60 5.19 -1.06
CA ARG A 40 -3.03 5.34 -1.35
C ARG A 40 -3.37 4.61 -2.64
N GLY A 41 -4.42 3.78 -2.58
CA GLY A 41 -4.83 3.09 -3.79
C GLY A 41 -5.94 2.09 -3.55
N ARG A 42 -6.24 1.35 -4.59
CA ARG A 42 -7.28 0.32 -4.59
C ARG A 42 -6.73 -0.96 -5.23
N ALA A 43 -6.95 -2.08 -4.54
CA ALA A 43 -6.64 -3.41 -5.05
C ALA A 43 -7.95 -4.12 -5.36
N PHE A 44 -8.05 -4.70 -6.56
CA PHE A 44 -9.19 -5.52 -6.97
C PHE A 44 -8.86 -7.00 -6.81
N PHE A 45 -9.84 -7.75 -6.32
CA PHE A 45 -9.76 -9.21 -6.19
C PHE A 45 -10.50 -9.90 -7.33
N TRP A 46 -10.23 -11.20 -7.51
CA TRP A 46 -10.82 -11.97 -8.61
C TRP A 46 -12.35 -12.16 -8.48
N ASP A 47 -12.90 -11.98 -7.30
CA ASP A 47 -14.35 -12.07 -7.03
C ASP A 47 -15.08 -10.73 -7.20
N ASP A 48 -14.44 -9.74 -7.83
CA ASP A 48 -14.94 -8.38 -8.04
C ASP A 48 -15.03 -7.53 -6.78
N SER A 49 -14.61 -8.05 -5.63
CA SER A 49 -14.44 -7.24 -4.44
C SER A 49 -13.19 -6.36 -4.56
N PHE A 50 -13.08 -5.35 -3.73
CA PHE A 50 -11.93 -4.48 -3.74
C PHE A 50 -11.59 -3.96 -2.34
N LEU A 51 -10.35 -3.56 -2.16
CA LEU A 51 -9.82 -2.99 -0.93
C LEU A 51 -9.28 -1.59 -1.24
N ASP A 52 -9.87 -0.58 -0.61
CA ASP A 52 -9.30 0.76 -0.57
C ASP A 52 -8.33 0.83 0.58
N LEU A 53 -7.11 1.30 0.30
CA LEU A 53 -6.11 1.46 1.35
C LEU A 53 -5.50 2.85 1.34
N TYR A 54 -5.23 3.32 2.56
CA TYR A 54 -4.56 4.58 2.82
C TYR A 54 -3.64 4.39 4.02
N GLU A 55 -2.37 4.73 3.86
CA GLU A 55 -1.39 4.66 4.95
C GLU A 55 -0.52 5.90 4.96
N VAL A 56 -0.23 6.39 6.15
CA VAL A 56 0.88 7.32 6.39
C VAL A 56 1.92 6.51 7.16
N VAL A 57 3.10 6.35 6.59
CA VAL A 57 4.12 5.41 7.08
C VAL A 57 5.41 6.14 7.38
N SER A 58 6.05 5.77 8.49
CA SER A 58 7.41 6.18 8.83
C SER A 58 8.29 4.94 8.96
N THR A 59 9.52 5.02 8.44
CA THR A 59 10.54 4.00 8.58
C THR A 59 11.75 4.49 9.38
N GLU A 60 11.59 5.60 10.11
CA GLU A 60 12.70 6.24 10.86
C GLU A 60 13.29 5.33 11.93
N LEU A 61 12.50 4.41 12.49
CA LEU A 61 12.95 3.48 13.53
C LEU A 61 13.65 2.24 12.95
N GLY A 62 13.86 2.16 11.64
CA GLY A 62 14.47 1.01 10.98
C GLY A 62 13.47 -0.06 10.55
N TYR A 63 12.20 0.13 10.84
CA TYR A 63 11.10 -0.74 10.41
C TYR A 63 9.86 0.12 10.14
N PRO A 64 8.92 -0.36 9.31
CA PRO A 64 7.75 0.44 8.97
C PRO A 64 6.78 0.56 10.16
N VAL A 65 6.37 1.79 10.44
CA VAL A 65 5.33 2.12 11.43
C VAL A 65 4.21 2.87 10.72
N ARG A 66 3.00 2.36 10.81
CA ARG A 66 1.83 3.03 10.26
C ARG A 66 1.34 4.07 11.26
N ILE A 67 1.63 5.33 10.98
CA ILE A 67 1.23 6.46 11.84
C ILE A 67 -0.27 6.67 11.75
N HIS A 68 -0.81 6.51 10.54
CA HIS A 68 -2.24 6.57 10.26
C HIS A 68 -2.56 5.57 9.16
N TYR A 69 -3.69 4.89 9.28
CA TYR A 69 -4.12 3.95 8.24
C TYR A 69 -5.64 3.85 8.20
N ALA A 70 -6.15 3.58 7.02
CA ALA A 70 -7.56 3.27 6.81
C ALA A 70 -7.65 2.22 5.71
N TYR A 71 -8.34 1.12 6.00
CA TYR A 71 -8.58 0.04 5.04
C TYR A 71 -10.07 -0.20 4.96
N THR A 72 -10.61 -0.14 3.75
CA THR A 72 -12.03 -0.38 3.51
C THR A 72 -12.17 -1.48 2.48
N TYR A 73 -12.70 -2.61 2.91
CA TYR A 73 -13.00 -3.74 2.04
C TYR A 73 -14.47 -3.66 1.62
N LEU A 74 -14.71 -3.68 0.32
CA LEU A 74 -16.06 -3.62 -0.25
C LEU A 74 -16.27 -4.78 -1.18
N GLN A 75 -17.41 -5.44 -1.03
CA GLN A 75 -17.83 -6.53 -1.87
C GLN A 75 -18.96 -6.05 -2.79
N ARG A 76 -18.81 -6.37 -4.06
CA ARG A 76 -19.82 -6.04 -5.07
C ARG A 76 -21.04 -6.91 -4.96
#